data_d59bfc34e0d094f5027440bc7edfa2c1
#
_entry.id   d59bfc34e0d094f5027440bc7edfa2c1
#
_cell.length_a   1.000
_cell.length_b   1.000
_cell.length_c   1.000
_cell.angle_alpha   90.00
_cell.angle_beta   90.00
_cell.angle_gamma   90.00
#
_symmetry.space_group_name_H-M   'P 1'
#
loop_
_entity.id
_entity.type
_entity.pdbx_description
1 polymer ?
#
loop_
_entity_poly.entity_id
_entity_poly.type
_entity_poly.pdbx_seq_one_letter_code
_entity_poly.pdbx_strand_id
1 'polypeptide(L)' 'MTVGIKISTSEQALRLNRIAEKYPYDIWVHAKSGQADAKSTLGIMLLTIENDVKLVTSDGADTTELEKEIEEFIVR' A
#
# COMPACT_ATOMS: atom_id res chain seq x y z
N MET A 1 -1.30 1.89 11.40
CA MET A 1 -2.19 0.94 10.71
C MET A 1 -1.37 -0.10 10.00
N THR A 2 -1.77 -1.33 10.08
CA THR A 2 -1.19 -2.44 9.30
C THR A 2 -2.33 -3.27 8.77
N VAL A 3 -2.43 -3.41 7.46
CA VAL A 3 -3.53 -4.14 6.84
C VAL A 3 -3.04 -4.97 5.67
N GLY A 4 -3.53 -6.21 5.56
CA GLY A 4 -3.22 -7.07 4.43
C GLY A 4 -3.91 -6.57 3.17
N ILE A 5 -3.18 -6.54 2.08
CA ILE A 5 -3.71 -6.10 0.79
C ILE A 5 -3.38 -7.11 -0.30
N LYS A 6 -4.14 -7.06 -1.38
CA LYS A 6 -3.88 -7.87 -2.57
C LYS A 6 -3.94 -6.99 -3.80
N ILE A 7 -2.88 -7.04 -4.59
CA ILE A 7 -2.77 -6.34 -5.85
C ILE A 7 -2.57 -7.39 -6.94
N SER A 8 -3.43 -7.41 -7.92
CA SER A 8 -3.41 -8.44 -8.98
C SER A 8 -2.91 -7.94 -10.32
N THR A 9 -2.89 -6.64 -10.53
CA THR A 9 -2.46 -6.04 -11.81
C THR A 9 -1.58 -4.83 -11.57
N SER A 10 -0.78 -4.48 -12.59
CA SER A 10 0.04 -3.27 -12.53
C SER A 10 -0.82 -2.02 -12.45
N GLU A 11 -2.01 -2.02 -13.03
CA GLU A 11 -2.93 -0.89 -12.93
C GLU A 11 -3.37 -0.66 -11.49
N GLN A 12 -3.64 -1.73 -10.76
CA GLN A 12 -4.00 -1.64 -9.35
C GLN A 12 -2.82 -1.11 -8.52
N ALA A 13 -1.61 -1.55 -8.83
CA ALA A 13 -0.41 -1.05 -8.15
C ALA A 13 -0.24 0.45 -8.36
N LEU A 14 -0.43 0.92 -9.59
CA LEU A 14 -0.35 2.34 -9.91
C LEU A 14 -1.46 3.14 -9.22
N ARG A 15 -2.64 2.57 -9.12
CA ARG A 15 -3.75 3.22 -8.42
C ARG A 15 -3.46 3.36 -6.93
N LEU A 16 -2.92 2.32 -6.31
CA LEU A 16 -2.48 2.39 -4.92
C LEU A 16 -1.40 3.45 -4.72
N ASN A 17 -0.44 3.50 -5.64
CA ASN A 17 0.61 4.50 -5.61
C ASN A 17 0.04 5.92 -5.64
N ARG A 18 -0.90 6.20 -6.54
CA ARG A 18 -1.54 7.51 -6.63
C ARG A 18 -2.32 7.87 -5.38
N ILE A 19 -3.00 6.90 -4.80
CA ILE A 19 -3.70 7.10 -3.53
C ILE A 19 -2.71 7.49 -2.44
N ALA A 20 -1.61 6.74 -2.31
CA ALA A 20 -0.60 6.99 -1.29
C ALA A 20 0.02 8.39 -1.40
N GLU A 21 0.23 8.86 -2.61
CA GLU A 21 0.84 10.17 -2.86
C GLU A 21 0.02 11.34 -2.31
N LYS A 22 -1.28 11.16 -2.09
CA LYS A 22 -2.14 12.23 -1.57
C LYS A 22 -1.92 12.53 -0.09
N TYR A 23 -1.27 11.64 0.64
CA TYR A 23 -1.16 11.74 2.10
C TYR A 23 0.21 12.20 2.53
N PRO A 24 0.30 13.05 3.57
CA PRO A 24 1.59 13.62 3.99
C PRO A 24 2.44 12.68 4.83
N TYR A 25 1.88 11.61 5.34
CA TYR A 25 2.62 10.65 6.17
C TYR A 25 3.18 9.51 5.33
N ASP A 26 4.16 8.80 5.89
CA ASP A 26 4.77 7.66 5.20
C ASP A 26 3.80 6.49 5.12
N ILE A 27 3.78 5.85 3.96
CA ILE A 27 2.99 4.66 3.71
C ILE A 27 3.94 3.62 3.10
N TRP A 28 4.07 2.47 3.76
CA TRP A 28 4.99 1.42 3.35
C TRP A 28 4.24 0.19 2.88
N VAL A 29 4.86 -0.53 1.96
CA VAL A 29 4.38 -1.84 1.53
C VAL A 29 5.41 -2.86 2.01
N HIS A 30 4.97 -3.82 2.81
CA HIS A 30 5.82 -4.90 3.34
C HIS A 30 5.46 -6.22 2.66
N ALA A 31 6.48 -6.90 2.14
CA ALA A 31 6.35 -8.22 1.54
C ALA A 31 7.49 -9.09 2.05
N LYS A 32 7.48 -10.38 1.71
CA LYS A 32 8.54 -11.30 2.16
C LYS A 32 9.94 -10.88 1.70
N SER A 33 10.05 -10.37 0.49
CA SER A 33 11.35 -9.98 -0.09
C SER A 33 11.85 -8.64 0.43
N GLY A 34 11.03 -7.87 1.13
CA GLY A 34 11.45 -6.57 1.65
C GLY A 34 10.31 -5.59 1.79
N GLN A 35 10.66 -4.32 1.81
CA GLN A 35 9.68 -3.25 1.94
C GLN A 35 9.98 -2.14 0.94
N ALA A 36 8.94 -1.40 0.58
CA ALA A 36 9.05 -0.27 -0.34
C ALA A 36 8.12 0.85 0.08
N ASP A 37 8.49 2.07 -0.28
CA ASP A 37 7.65 3.23 -0.10
C ASP A 37 6.49 3.14 -1.09
N ALA A 38 5.25 3.18 -0.59
CA ALA A 38 4.08 3.11 -1.46
C ALA A 38 3.99 4.30 -2.41
N LYS A 39 4.70 5.37 -2.13
CA LYS A 39 4.79 6.55 -3.01
C LYS A 39 5.84 6.38 -4.10
N SER A 40 6.62 5.31 -4.07
CA SER A 40 7.59 4.98 -5.12
C SER A 40 6.94 4.03 -6.13
N THR A 41 6.73 4.51 -7.34
CA THR A 41 6.06 3.73 -8.39
C THR A 41 6.79 2.41 -8.67
N LEU A 42 8.10 2.46 -8.84
CA LEU A 42 8.87 1.26 -9.14
C LEU A 42 8.88 0.27 -7.97
N GLY A 43 9.08 0.79 -6.77
CA GLY A 43 9.11 -0.06 -5.57
C GLY A 43 7.80 -0.80 -5.36
N ILE A 44 6.67 -0.09 -5.48
CA ILE A 44 5.38 -0.70 -5.25
C ILE A 44 5.05 -1.76 -6.31
N MET A 45 5.45 -1.53 -7.56
CA MET A 45 5.21 -2.50 -8.63
C MET A 45 6.00 -3.79 -8.43
N LEU A 46 7.21 -3.70 -7.87
CA LEU A 46 8.03 -4.88 -7.63
C LEU A 46 7.51 -5.75 -6.49
N LEU A 47 7.01 -5.12 -5.42
CA LEU A 47 6.58 -5.87 -4.23
C LEU A 47 5.14 -6.35 -4.29
N THR A 48 4.26 -5.65 -4.98
CA THR A 48 2.83 -5.98 -4.97
C THR A 48 2.48 -7.25 -5.74
N ILE A 49 3.39 -7.77 -6.55
CA ILE A 49 3.17 -9.05 -7.22
C ILE A 49 3.32 -10.25 -6.27
N GLU A 50 3.84 -10.02 -5.07
CA GLU A 50 4.02 -11.09 -4.10
C GLU A 50 2.73 -11.38 -3.32
N ASN A 51 2.71 -12.52 -2.65
CA ASN A 51 1.64 -12.88 -1.72
C ASN A 51 1.93 -12.29 -0.34
N ASP A 52 0.90 -12.18 0.48
CA ASP A 52 1.02 -11.73 1.88
C ASP A 52 1.63 -10.33 2.02
N VAL A 53 1.18 -9.44 1.15
CA VAL A 53 1.62 -8.04 1.17
C VAL A 53 0.80 -7.26 2.19
N LYS A 54 1.46 -6.37 2.93
CA LYS A 54 0.80 -5.52 3.92
C LYS A 54 1.09 -4.07 3.66
N LEU A 55 0.09 -3.23 3.86
CA LEU A 55 0.24 -1.79 3.86
C LEU A 55 0.43 -1.33 5.31
N VAL A 56 1.46 -0.52 5.54
CA VAL A 56 1.85 -0.11 6.90
C VAL A 56 2.01 1.40 6.97
N THR A 57 1.40 1.99 7.98
CA THR A 57 1.59 3.41 8.31
C THR A 57 2.05 3.53 9.75
N SER A 58 2.67 4.69 10.08
CA SER A 58 3.09 4.98 11.43
C SER A 58 1.90 5.08 12.39
N ASP A 59 2.12 4.71 13.65
CA ASP A 59 1.14 4.92 14.69
C ASP A 59 0.91 6.42 14.87
N GLY A 60 -0.32 6.81 15.12
CA GLY A 60 -0.68 8.22 15.34
C GLY A 60 -1.09 8.96 14.07
N ALA A 61 -0.87 8.41 12.89
CA ALA A 61 -1.40 9.00 11.66
C ALA A 61 -2.91 8.78 11.59
N ASP A 62 -3.65 9.81 11.15
CA ASP A 62 -5.07 9.66 10.90
C ASP A 62 -5.27 9.03 9.52
N THR A 63 -5.58 7.75 9.50
CA THR A 63 -5.70 6.96 8.28
C THR A 63 -7.14 6.74 7.84
N THR A 64 -8.09 7.49 8.40
CA THR A 64 -9.52 7.29 8.11
C THR A 64 -9.84 7.36 6.61
N GLU A 65 -9.34 8.42 5.95
CA GLU A 65 -9.58 8.58 4.52
C GLU A 65 -8.82 7.55 3.69
N LEU A 66 -7.59 7.27 4.08
CA LEU A 66 -6.77 6.28 3.41
C LEU A 66 -7.46 4.90 3.44
N GLU A 67 -7.97 4.50 4.59
CA GLU A 67 -8.64 3.22 4.74
C GLU A 67 -9.84 3.09 3.80
N LYS A 68 -10.58 4.16 3.60
CA LYS A 68 -11.71 4.18 2.66
C LYS A 68 -11.24 4.01 1.22
N GLU A 69 -10.18 4.70 0.85
CA GLU A 69 -9.69 4.67 -0.53
C GLU A 69 -9.05 3.35 -0.92
N ILE A 70 -8.44 2.63 0.04
CA ILE A 70 -7.80 1.35 -0.23
C ILE A 70 -8.71 0.15 0.01
N GLU A 71 -9.95 0.37 0.32
CA GLU A 71 -10.92 -0.68 0.64
C GLU A 71 -10.91 -1.82 -0.37
N GLU A 72 -10.82 -1.50 -1.65
CA GLU A 72 -10.83 -2.50 -2.73
C GLU A 72 -9.63 -3.44 -2.70
N PHE A 73 -8.54 -3.05 -2.06
CA PHE A 73 -7.33 -3.85 -2.00
C PHE A 73 -7.22 -4.69 -0.72
N ILE A 74 -8.06 -4.42 0.27
CA ILE A 74 -7.95 -5.06 1.58
C ILE A 74 -8.36 -6.53 1.50
N VAL A 75 -7.51 -7.39 2.06
CA VAL A 75 -7.79 -8.83 2.18
C VAL A 75 -8.60 -9.03 3.46
N ARG A 76 -9.76 -9.68 3.30
CA ARG A 76 -10.65 -9.97 4.42
C ARG A 76 -10.81 -11.46 4.65
#